data_ab2cceb0594a7c01ea625a7c87a15510
#
_entry.id   ab2cceb0594a7c01ea625a7c87a15510
#
_cell.length_a   1.000
_cell.length_b   1.000
_cell.length_c   1.000
_cell.angle_alpha   90.00
_cell.angle_beta   90.00
_cell.angle_gamma   90.00
#
_symmetry.space_group_name_H-M   'P 1'
#
loop_
_entity.id
_entity.type
_entity.pdbx_description
1 polymer ?
#
loop_
_entity_poly.entity_id
_entity_poly.type
_entity_poly.pdbx_seq_one_letter_code
_entity_poly.pdbx_strand_id
1 'polypeptide(L)'
;MLFLENSWSPEPAPAGTWALKLTNLGDAPLVDFTLSVTTITRIMPEHQVYGAKFLRRAANYHEFAPLDGESLAVGATWSFEAEGLFRSPFHRNDAAKTAWVKAGGKVLPVQVGDLVHAAAPPALPPPRLPEGRLTLPFALLPWPHAI
;
A
#
# COMPACT_ATOMS: atom_id res chain seq x y z
N MET A 1 -17.76 7.00 -8.63
CA MET A 1 -16.58 6.13 -8.64
C MET A 1 -15.92 6.12 -7.28
N LEU A 2 -15.39 4.99 -6.90
CA LEU A 2 -14.64 4.85 -5.68
C LEU A 2 -13.18 4.60 -6.05
N PHE A 3 -12.26 5.23 -5.33
CA PHE A 3 -10.85 5.10 -5.64
C PHE A 3 -10.05 4.74 -4.40
N LEU A 4 -9.25 3.69 -4.48
CA LEU A 4 -8.42 3.23 -3.38
C LEU A 4 -6.96 3.51 -3.72
N GLU A 5 -6.34 4.34 -2.90
CA GLU A 5 -4.91 4.58 -2.99
C GLU A 5 -4.21 3.74 -1.95
N ASN A 6 -3.04 3.27 -2.27
CA ASN A 6 -2.27 2.54 -1.28
C ASN A 6 -0.81 2.96 -1.36
N SER A 7 -0.19 3.06 -0.19
CA SER A 7 1.20 3.48 -0.09
C SER A 7 1.90 2.70 1.00
N TRP A 8 3.20 2.56 0.88
CA TRP A 8 4.01 1.88 1.88
C TRP A 8 5.14 2.79 2.33
N SER A 9 5.35 2.82 3.63
CA SER A 9 6.44 3.57 4.24
C SER A 9 7.31 2.61 5.03
N PRO A 10 8.64 2.75 4.98
CA PRO A 10 9.51 1.89 5.78
C PRO A 10 9.45 2.19 7.29
N GLU A 11 8.72 3.22 7.69
CA GLU A 11 8.60 3.60 9.10
C GLU A 11 7.31 3.05 9.71
N PRO A 12 7.32 2.61 10.94
CA PRO A 12 8.51 2.43 11.77
C PRO A 12 9.27 1.18 11.35
N ALA A 13 10.56 1.28 11.38
CA ALA A 13 11.41 0.15 11.08
C ALA A 13 11.27 -0.90 12.18
N PRO A 14 11.48 -2.19 11.84
CA PRO A 14 11.82 -2.72 10.52
C PRO A 14 10.62 -3.07 9.66
N ALA A 15 9.42 -3.04 10.21
CA ALA A 15 8.27 -3.60 9.52
C ALA A 15 7.61 -2.65 8.54
N GLY A 16 7.63 -1.35 8.84
CA GLY A 16 6.97 -0.37 7.97
C GLY A 16 5.47 -0.31 8.15
N THR A 17 4.84 0.55 7.37
CA THR A 17 3.39 0.79 7.43
C THR A 17 2.81 0.78 6.03
N TRP A 18 1.72 0.04 5.86
CA TRP A 18 0.96 0.02 4.62
C TRP A 18 -0.30 0.83 4.84
N ALA A 19 -0.43 1.93 4.13
CA ALA A 19 -1.56 2.85 4.28
C ALA A 19 -2.50 2.75 3.09
N LEU A 20 -3.79 2.77 3.37
CA LEU A 20 -4.82 2.72 2.35
C LEU A 20 -5.76 3.91 2.54
N LYS A 21 -6.22 4.47 1.42
CA LYS A 21 -7.17 5.59 1.44
C LYS A 21 -8.25 5.34 0.43
N LEU A 22 -9.47 5.26 0.89
CA LEU A 22 -10.63 5.11 0.02
C LEU A 22 -11.30 6.47 -0.12
N THR A 23 -11.42 6.97 -1.34
CA THR A 23 -12.09 8.25 -1.61
C THR A 23 -13.41 7.97 -2.33
N ASN A 24 -14.46 8.58 -1.85
CA ASN A 24 -15.78 8.46 -2.48
C ASN A 24 -15.94 9.55 -3.53
N LEU A 25 -15.69 9.19 -4.77
CA LEU A 25 -15.87 10.10 -5.90
C LEU A 25 -17.21 9.85 -6.61
N GLY A 26 -18.11 9.15 -5.94
CA GLY A 26 -19.44 8.89 -6.48
C GLY A 26 -20.40 10.03 -6.18
N ASP A 27 -21.68 9.78 -6.36
CA ASP A 27 -22.70 10.79 -6.21
C ASP A 27 -23.58 10.55 -4.97
N ALA A 28 -23.26 9.56 -4.18
CA ALA A 28 -24.02 9.25 -2.96
C ALA A 28 -23.06 8.83 -1.85
N PRO A 29 -23.40 9.12 -0.59
CA PRO A 29 -22.56 8.69 0.53
C PRO A 29 -22.62 7.19 0.70
N LEU A 30 -21.57 6.62 1.26
CA LEU A 30 -21.53 5.21 1.63
C LEU A 30 -21.92 5.09 3.09
N VAL A 31 -22.92 4.25 3.37
CA VAL A 31 -23.42 4.05 4.72
C VAL A 31 -23.41 2.56 5.00
N ASP A 32 -23.00 2.18 6.19
CA ASP A 32 -22.94 0.77 6.61
C ASP A 32 -22.26 -0.10 5.56
N PHE A 33 -21.05 0.28 5.22
CA PHE A 33 -20.34 -0.39 4.15
C PHE A 33 -19.12 -1.16 4.66
N THR A 34 -18.66 -2.09 3.84
CA THR A 34 -17.39 -2.77 4.06
C THR A 34 -16.55 -2.65 2.80
N LEU A 35 -15.24 -2.58 2.98
CA LEU A 35 -14.29 -2.57 1.89
C LEU A 35 -13.62 -3.94 1.81
N SER A 36 -13.65 -4.53 0.64
CA SER A 36 -12.99 -5.80 0.39
C SER A 36 -11.78 -5.55 -0.50
N VAL A 37 -10.65 -6.11 -0.13
CA VAL A 37 -9.39 -5.92 -0.86
C VAL A 37 -8.72 -7.27 -1.05
N THR A 38 -8.27 -7.56 -2.26
CA THR A 38 -7.44 -8.73 -2.49
C THR A 38 -5.99 -8.30 -2.62
N THR A 39 -5.12 -8.99 -1.92
CA THR A 39 -3.69 -8.70 -1.94
C THR A 39 -2.92 -9.92 -1.46
N ILE A 40 -1.73 -10.12 -1.98
CA ILE A 40 -0.86 -11.18 -1.47
C ILE A 40 -0.14 -10.77 -0.19
N THR A 41 -0.15 -9.48 0.13
CA THR A 41 0.33 -9.02 1.43
C THR A 41 -0.77 -9.28 2.44
N ARG A 42 -0.65 -10.38 3.14
CA ARG A 42 -1.73 -10.85 4.01
C ARG A 42 -1.67 -10.20 5.37
N ILE A 43 -2.79 -9.66 5.81
CA ILE A 43 -2.92 -9.11 7.13
C ILE A 43 -3.44 -10.21 8.03
N MET A 44 -2.68 -10.56 9.03
CA MET A 44 -3.05 -11.63 9.97
C MET A 44 -3.71 -11.02 11.20
N PRO A 45 -4.50 -11.80 11.95
CA PRO A 45 -5.20 -11.24 13.11
C PRO A 45 -4.30 -10.63 14.15
N GLU A 46 -3.05 -11.06 14.23
CA GLU A 46 -2.12 -10.51 15.20
C GLU A 46 -1.47 -9.20 14.74
N HIS A 47 -1.66 -8.82 13.48
CA HIS A 47 -1.11 -7.57 13.00
C HIS A 47 -1.95 -6.39 13.47
N GLN A 48 -1.36 -5.21 13.50
CA GLN A 48 -2.04 -4.01 13.96
C GLN A 48 -2.68 -3.29 12.78
N VAL A 49 -3.97 -2.96 12.91
CA VAL A 49 -4.70 -2.17 11.92
C VAL A 49 -5.28 -0.97 12.65
N TYR A 50 -5.00 0.22 12.14
CA TYR A 50 -5.45 1.46 12.75
C TYR A 50 -6.37 2.22 11.78
N GLY A 51 -7.46 2.75 12.30
CA GLY A 51 -8.42 3.52 11.50
C GLY A 51 -9.48 2.69 10.82
N ALA A 52 -9.47 1.37 11.04
CA ALA A 52 -10.47 0.47 10.49
C ALA A 52 -10.62 -0.74 11.40
N LYS A 53 -11.75 -1.42 11.26
CA LYS A 53 -11.93 -2.73 11.85
C LYS A 53 -11.52 -3.74 10.79
N PHE A 54 -10.62 -4.63 11.14
CA PHE A 54 -10.25 -5.73 10.26
C PHE A 54 -11.20 -6.88 10.56
N LEU A 55 -12.12 -7.12 9.64
CA LEU A 55 -13.21 -8.07 9.91
C LEU A 55 -12.78 -9.52 9.72
N ARG A 56 -12.11 -9.82 8.63
CA ARG A 56 -11.65 -11.19 8.37
C ARG A 56 -10.73 -11.24 7.15
N ARG A 57 -10.02 -12.35 7.05
CA ARG A 57 -9.21 -12.67 5.89
C ARG A 57 -9.48 -14.12 5.48
N ALA A 58 -9.62 -14.34 4.21
CA ALA A 58 -9.71 -15.68 3.63
C ALA A 58 -8.74 -15.72 2.45
N ALA A 59 -7.63 -16.40 2.60
CA ALA A 59 -6.53 -16.42 1.61
C ALA A 59 -6.07 -14.97 1.35
N ASN A 60 -6.19 -14.48 0.14
CA ASN A 60 -5.78 -13.11 -0.21
C ASN A 60 -6.91 -12.09 -0.08
N TYR A 61 -8.08 -12.52 0.35
CA TYR A 61 -9.25 -11.67 0.47
C TYR A 61 -9.34 -11.10 1.87
N HIS A 62 -9.47 -9.78 1.97
CA HIS A 62 -9.52 -9.07 3.25
C HIS A 62 -10.78 -8.21 3.31
N GLU A 63 -11.40 -8.11 4.49
CA GLU A 63 -12.54 -7.24 4.68
C GLU A 63 -12.29 -6.24 5.79
N PHE A 64 -12.61 -4.99 5.54
CA PHE A 64 -12.45 -3.91 6.50
C PHE A 64 -13.76 -3.12 6.62
N ALA A 65 -13.98 -2.53 7.76
CA ALA A 65 -15.10 -1.61 7.99
C ALA A 65 -14.60 -0.37 8.69
N PRO A 66 -15.27 0.77 8.52
CA PRO A 66 -14.92 1.95 9.29
C PRO A 66 -15.16 1.73 10.77
N LEU A 67 -14.41 2.43 11.59
CA LEU A 67 -14.62 2.38 13.03
C LEU A 67 -15.98 2.98 13.34
N ASP A 68 -16.69 2.32 14.28
CA ASP A 68 -17.98 2.83 14.79
C ASP A 68 -19.05 3.06 13.72
N GLY A 69 -18.97 2.34 12.61
CA GLY A 69 -19.99 2.44 11.58
C GLY A 69 -20.05 3.78 10.89
N GLU A 70 -18.93 4.48 10.81
CA GLU A 70 -18.89 5.80 10.18
C GLU A 70 -19.27 5.70 8.70
N SER A 71 -19.91 6.73 8.21
CA SER A 71 -20.24 6.82 6.79
C SER A 71 -19.15 7.57 6.05
N LEU A 72 -19.11 7.43 4.74
CA LEU A 72 -18.15 8.13 3.90
C LEU A 72 -18.91 9.03 2.94
N ALA A 73 -18.90 10.33 3.20
CA ALA A 73 -19.59 11.30 2.37
C ALA A 73 -18.96 11.42 0.99
N VAL A 74 -19.72 11.95 0.05
CA VAL A 74 -19.20 12.22 -1.29
C VAL A 74 -18.03 13.18 -1.18
N GLY A 75 -16.93 12.86 -1.83
CA GLY A 75 -15.70 13.65 -1.82
C GLY A 75 -14.82 13.39 -0.61
N ALA A 76 -15.28 12.63 0.36
CA ALA A 76 -14.51 12.35 1.57
C ALA A 76 -13.58 11.17 1.38
N THR A 77 -12.57 11.10 2.22
CA THR A 77 -11.58 10.04 2.21
C THR A 77 -11.53 9.35 3.57
N TRP A 78 -11.48 8.04 3.53
CA TRP A 78 -11.30 7.20 4.72
C TRP A 78 -9.92 6.57 4.64
N SER A 79 -9.11 6.83 5.66
CA SER A 79 -7.73 6.35 5.69
C SER A 79 -7.56 5.36 6.81
N PHE A 80 -6.82 4.32 6.55
CA PHE A 80 -6.42 3.37 7.58
C PHE A 80 -5.08 2.76 7.22
N GLU A 81 -4.44 2.11 8.18
CA GLU A 81 -3.11 1.58 7.96
C GLU A 81 -2.89 0.30 8.72
N ALA A 82 -1.96 -0.51 8.25
CA ALA A 82 -1.56 -1.76 8.88
C ALA A 82 -0.07 -1.74 9.14
N GLU A 83 0.31 -2.20 10.33
CA GLU A 83 1.70 -2.26 10.75
C GLU A 83 2.10 -3.67 11.10
N GLY A 84 3.40 -3.90 11.13
CA GLY A 84 3.94 -5.18 11.58
C GLY A 84 3.70 -6.33 10.63
N LEU A 85 3.50 -6.02 9.37
CA LEU A 85 3.19 -7.06 8.39
C LEU A 85 4.35 -8.02 8.25
N PHE A 86 4.02 -9.29 8.15
CA PHE A 86 5.01 -10.32 7.91
C PHE A 86 5.74 -10.06 6.60
N ARG A 87 5.02 -9.57 5.60
CA ARG A 87 5.60 -9.29 4.31
C ARG A 87 5.14 -7.92 3.86
N SER A 88 6.08 -6.99 3.82
CA SER A 88 5.78 -5.63 3.37
C SER A 88 5.55 -5.57 1.88
N PRO A 89 4.64 -4.75 1.42
CA PRO A 89 4.39 -4.60 -0.01
C PRO A 89 5.47 -3.73 -0.66
N PHE A 90 6.54 -4.37 -1.14
CA PHE A 90 7.59 -3.64 -1.81
C PHE A 90 7.28 -3.39 -3.27
N HIS A 91 6.67 -4.35 -3.92
CA HIS A 91 6.41 -4.26 -5.35
C HIS A 91 4.95 -3.99 -5.58
N ARG A 92 4.66 -3.36 -6.73
CA ARG A 92 3.31 -3.13 -7.14
C ARG A 92 2.45 -4.37 -7.05
N ASN A 93 3.01 -5.54 -7.34
CA ASN A 93 2.27 -6.79 -7.32
C ASN A 93 1.98 -7.29 -5.91
N ASP A 94 2.64 -6.74 -4.91
CA ASP A 94 2.42 -7.11 -3.52
C ASP A 94 1.30 -6.29 -2.90
N ALA A 95 0.88 -5.24 -3.55
CA ALA A 95 -0.09 -4.28 -3.02
C ALA A 95 -1.53 -4.72 -3.29
N ALA A 96 -2.46 -3.86 -3.01
CA ALA A 96 -3.87 -4.10 -3.30
C ALA A 96 -4.05 -4.32 -4.79
N LYS A 97 -4.72 -5.40 -5.17
CA LYS A 97 -4.91 -5.72 -6.57
C LYS A 97 -6.30 -5.40 -7.04
N THR A 98 -7.28 -5.85 -6.34
CA THR A 98 -8.67 -5.54 -6.65
C THR A 98 -9.36 -5.17 -5.37
N ALA A 99 -10.37 -4.34 -5.49
CA ALA A 99 -11.13 -3.91 -4.33
C ALA A 99 -12.57 -3.65 -4.74
N TRP A 100 -13.48 -3.82 -3.79
CA TRP A 100 -14.87 -3.46 -3.99
C TRP A 100 -15.49 -3.11 -2.64
N VAL A 101 -16.58 -2.38 -2.70
CA VAL A 101 -17.32 -1.99 -1.51
C VAL A 101 -18.67 -2.67 -1.53
N LYS A 102 -19.08 -3.21 -0.39
CA LYS A 102 -20.42 -3.73 -0.22
C LYS A 102 -21.21 -2.75 0.61
N ALA A 103 -22.29 -2.23 0.07
CA ALA A 103 -23.14 -1.28 0.77
C ALA A 103 -24.59 -1.49 0.34
N GLY A 104 -25.49 -1.61 1.31
CA GLY A 104 -26.92 -1.75 1.02
C GLY A 104 -27.26 -2.92 0.14
N GLY A 105 -26.56 -4.02 0.28
CA GLY A 105 -26.80 -5.22 -0.53
C GLY A 105 -26.22 -5.14 -1.95
N LYS A 106 -25.50 -4.07 -2.26
CA LYS A 106 -24.89 -3.89 -3.57
C LYS A 106 -23.40 -3.99 -3.47
N VAL A 107 -22.77 -4.41 -4.56
CA VAL A 107 -21.32 -4.46 -4.67
C VAL A 107 -20.93 -3.35 -5.63
N LEU A 108 -20.08 -2.44 -5.15
CA LEU A 108 -19.63 -1.30 -5.92
C LEU A 108 -18.16 -1.48 -6.27
N PRO A 109 -17.78 -1.36 -7.53
CA PRO A 109 -16.38 -1.51 -7.90
C PRO A 109 -15.52 -0.35 -7.39
N VAL A 110 -14.28 -0.65 -7.08
CA VAL A 110 -13.33 0.35 -6.62
C VAL A 110 -12.13 0.32 -7.56
N GLN A 111 -11.73 1.48 -8.03
CA GLN A 111 -10.53 1.56 -8.84
C GLN A 111 -9.33 1.62 -7.92
N VAL A 112 -8.36 0.75 -8.14
CA VAL A 112 -7.18 0.65 -7.29
C VAL A 112 -6.00 1.31 -7.97
N GLY A 113 -5.36 2.24 -7.28
CA GLY A 113 -4.16 2.90 -7.79
C GLY A 113 -2.91 2.06 -7.54
N ASP A 114 -1.84 2.44 -8.18
CA ASP A 114 -0.57 1.76 -8.01
C ASP A 114 0.00 2.03 -6.62
N LEU A 115 0.83 1.13 -6.15
CA LEU A 115 1.49 1.31 -4.86
C LEU A 115 2.50 2.46 -4.95
N VAL A 116 2.42 3.37 -3.98
CA VAL A 116 3.32 4.49 -3.89
C VAL A 116 4.19 4.29 -2.66
N HIS A 117 5.49 4.49 -2.81
CA HIS A 117 6.40 4.46 -1.66
C HIS A 117 6.41 5.84 -1.03
N ALA A 118 5.62 6.00 0.01
CA ALA A 118 5.52 7.26 0.71
C ALA A 118 6.76 7.46 1.56
N ALA A 119 7.19 8.67 1.72
CA ALA A 119 8.32 9.01 2.57
C ALA A 119 9.58 8.21 2.25
N ALA A 120 9.81 7.94 0.98
CA ALA A 120 11.05 7.32 0.59
C ALA A 120 12.18 8.23 1.05
N PRO A 121 13.20 7.68 1.71
CA PRO A 121 14.32 8.52 2.11
C PRO A 121 14.95 9.14 0.87
N PRO A 122 15.47 10.36 0.98
CA PRO A 122 16.12 10.96 -0.18
C PRO A 122 17.22 10.03 -0.66
N ALA A 123 17.32 9.91 -1.95
CA ALA A 123 18.35 9.07 -2.51
C ALA A 123 19.69 9.54 -2.00
N LEU A 124 20.49 8.59 -1.54
CA LEU A 124 21.82 8.95 -1.11
C LEU A 124 22.58 9.48 -2.33
N PRO A 125 23.38 10.50 -2.17
CA PRO A 125 24.19 10.95 -3.29
C PRO A 125 25.11 9.82 -3.72
N PRO A 126 25.38 9.70 -5.00
CA PRO A 126 26.28 8.65 -5.46
C PRO A 126 27.62 8.79 -4.76
N PRO A 127 28.27 7.68 -4.49
CA PRO A 127 29.55 7.74 -3.83
C PRO A 127 30.51 8.58 -4.65
N ARG A 128 31.27 9.50 -3.95
CA ARG A 128 32.16 10.32 -4.65
C ARG A 128 33.38 9.56 -4.92
N LEU A 129 33.76 9.43 -6.13
CA LEU A 129 35.00 8.82 -6.46
C LEU A 129 36.14 9.78 -6.10
N PRO A 130 37.26 9.25 -5.67
CA PRO A 130 38.38 10.10 -5.40
C PRO A 130 38.74 10.86 -6.63
N GLU A 131 39.02 12.17 -6.45
CA GLU A 131 39.28 12.96 -7.54
C GLU A 131 40.53 12.54 -8.24
N GLY A 132 40.51 12.43 -9.51
CA GLY A 132 41.65 12.03 -10.27
C GLY A 132 41.90 10.57 -10.41
N ARG A 133 41.02 9.74 -9.92
CA ARG A 133 41.25 8.41 -10.02
C ARG A 133 40.16 7.61 -10.32
N LEU A 134 39.97 7.26 -11.36
CA LEU A 134 38.99 6.47 -11.75
C LEU A 134 39.69 5.34 -12.10
N THR A 135 39.87 4.54 -11.41
CA THR A 135 40.50 3.50 -11.79
C THR A 135 39.80 2.53 -12.36
N LEU A 136 40.25 2.10 -13.17
CA LEU A 136 39.59 1.28 -13.82
C LEU A 136 40.17 0.21 -13.82
N PRO A 137 40.61 -0.30 -13.56
CA PRO A 137 40.93 -1.42 -14.02
C PRO A 137 39.93 -2.26 -13.76
N PHE A 138 39.84 -2.02 -13.56
CA PHE A 138 39.17 -2.52 -13.59
C PHE A 138 38.22 -2.35 -14.00
N ALA A 139 38.07 -2.20 -13.82
CA ALA A 139 37.28 -2.00 -14.16
C ALA A 139 36.81 -1.81 -15.07
N LEU A 140 36.99 -1.56 -15.47
CA LEU A 140 36.60 -1.38 -16.40
C LEU A 140 36.84 -2.17 -17.17
N LEU A 141 37.30 -2.68 -17.11
CA LEU A 141 37.39 -3.37 -17.81
C LEU A 141 36.71 -4.16 -18.12
N PRO A 142 36.62 -4.33 -18.44
CA PRO A 142 35.79 -4.86 -18.89
C PRO A 142 35.14 -5.70 -18.97
N TRP A 143 34.97 -5.90 -18.70
CA TRP A 143 34.21 -6.60 -18.95
C TRP A 143 34.02 -7.28 -19.46
N PRO A 144 34.50 -7.39 -19.55
CA PRO A 144 34.32 -7.93 -20.03
C PRO A 144 34.10 -8.53 -19.98
N HIS A 145 34.53 -8.26 -19.54
CA HIS A 145 34.25 -8.76 -19.58
C HIS A 145 33.94 -9.12 -19.37
N ALA A 146 34.28 -8.70 -19.09
CA ALA A 146 34.05 -8.96 -19.13
C ALA A 146 33.91 -9.32 -19.09
N ILE A 147 34.21 -9.45 -18.83
CA ILE A 147 33.99 -9.74 -19.08
C ILE A 147 33.56 -10.14 -19.18
#